data_881fd2426c66ada91ba433ccaae74385
#
_entry.id   881fd2426c66ada91ba433ccaae74385
#
_cell.length_a   1.000
_cell.length_b   1.000
_cell.length_c   1.000
_cell.angle_alpha   90.00
_cell.angle_beta   90.00
_cell.angle_gamma   90.00
#
_symmetry.space_group_name_H-M   'P 1'
#
loop_
_entity.id
_entity.type
_entity.pdbx_description
1 polymer ?
#
loop_
_entity_poly.entity_id
_entity_poly.type
_entity_poly.pdbx_seq_one_letter_code
_entity_poly.pdbx_strand_id
1 'polypeptide(L)'
;MKPQGPLLHFHQFQTEYFRVEAGIMGIEVNGKHQKVYPEDGEVSVKAGSVHRFYIHPESPVDMTVYLSASDSGMDYQLDRIFFENWYGYWHDALLHEGKLNFIQYLAVCVVFIVSTHSHPGPPDSHLPLSIMRLRIFIG
;
A
#
# COMPACT_ATOMS: atom_id res chain seq x y z
N MET A 1 -6.14 -8.73 17.92
CA MET A 1 -6.56 -8.55 16.53
C MET A 1 -5.32 -8.56 15.64
N LYS A 2 -5.25 -9.41 14.63
CA LYS A 2 -4.12 -9.39 13.69
C LYS A 2 -4.21 -8.10 12.86
N PRO A 3 -3.11 -7.37 12.63
CA PRO A 3 -3.14 -6.19 11.79
C PRO A 3 -3.55 -6.60 10.37
N GLN A 4 -4.67 -6.05 9.91
CA GLN A 4 -5.20 -6.31 8.56
C GLN A 4 -4.72 -5.21 7.61
N GLY A 5 -3.48 -5.31 7.22
CA GLY A 5 -2.85 -4.34 6.31
C GLY A 5 -1.35 -4.59 6.19
N PRO A 6 -0.64 -3.84 5.36
CA PRO A 6 0.79 -3.98 5.21
C PRO A 6 1.54 -3.63 6.51
N LEU A 7 2.74 -4.18 6.66
CA LEU A 7 3.66 -3.76 7.71
C LEU A 7 4.11 -2.32 7.49
N LEU A 8 4.69 -1.69 8.52
CA LEU A 8 5.35 -0.40 8.38
C LEU A 8 6.43 -0.48 7.30
N HIS A 9 6.33 0.38 6.29
CA HIS A 9 7.20 0.44 5.13
C HIS A 9 7.31 1.88 4.61
N PHE A 10 8.15 2.11 3.63
CA PHE A 10 8.25 3.38 2.94
C PHE A 10 8.58 3.16 1.45
N HIS A 11 8.22 4.13 0.63
CA HIS A 11 8.58 4.18 -0.79
C HIS A 11 9.49 5.36 -1.01
N GLN A 12 10.69 5.12 -1.49
CA GLN A 12 11.72 6.17 -1.57
C GLN A 12 11.37 7.26 -2.58
N PHE A 13 10.75 6.88 -3.71
CA PHE A 13 10.58 7.77 -4.86
C PHE A 13 9.11 7.99 -5.29
N GLN A 14 8.16 7.31 -4.65
CA GLN A 14 6.76 7.39 -5.03
C GLN A 14 5.91 7.96 -3.89
N THR A 15 5.09 8.94 -4.23
CA THR A 15 3.96 9.37 -3.39
C THR A 15 2.82 8.39 -3.60
N GLU A 16 2.24 7.90 -2.54
CA GLU A 16 1.09 7.01 -2.55
C GLU A 16 -0.18 7.78 -2.22
N TYR A 17 -1.26 7.46 -2.92
CA TYR A 17 -2.56 8.11 -2.79
C TYR A 17 -3.61 7.11 -2.38
N PHE A 18 -4.46 7.50 -1.45
CA PHE A 18 -5.52 6.69 -0.89
C PHE A 18 -6.85 7.43 -0.97
N ARG A 19 -7.88 6.73 -1.43
CA ARG A 19 -9.25 7.22 -1.40
C ARG A 19 -10.15 6.14 -0.84
N VAL A 20 -10.70 6.36 0.35
CA VAL A 20 -11.63 5.43 0.99
C VAL A 20 -12.98 5.50 0.27
N GLU A 21 -13.50 4.34 -0.12
CA GLU A 21 -14.85 4.21 -0.70
C GLU A 21 -15.88 3.76 0.33
N ALA A 22 -15.47 2.86 1.25
CA ALA A 22 -16.32 2.35 2.31
C ALA A 22 -15.50 2.00 3.55
N GLY A 23 -16.14 2.03 4.71
CA GLY A 23 -15.47 1.76 5.98
C GLY A 23 -14.62 2.93 6.48
N ILE A 24 -13.77 2.65 7.45
CA ILE A 24 -12.84 3.62 8.04
C ILE A 24 -11.43 3.08 7.89
N MET A 25 -10.56 3.82 7.22
CA MET A 25 -9.14 3.51 7.12
C MET A 25 -8.39 4.13 8.29
N GLY A 26 -7.62 3.31 9.02
CA GLY A 26 -6.54 3.80 9.87
C GLY A 26 -5.29 3.95 9.02
N ILE A 27 -4.62 5.08 9.12
CA ILE A 27 -3.31 5.30 8.50
C ILE A 27 -2.32 5.81 9.55
N GLU A 28 -1.14 5.21 9.56
CA GLU A 28 0.00 5.66 10.37
C GLU A 28 1.06 6.21 9.43
N VAL A 29 1.46 7.45 9.64
CA VAL A 29 2.51 8.12 8.87
C VAL A 29 3.51 8.75 9.83
N ASN A 30 4.78 8.30 9.77
CA ASN A 30 5.86 8.77 10.64
C ASN A 30 5.48 8.74 12.13
N GLY A 31 4.80 7.65 12.56
CA GLY A 31 4.36 7.43 13.94
C GLY A 31 3.10 8.20 14.35
N LYS A 32 2.47 8.94 13.44
CA LYS A 32 1.19 9.62 13.69
C LYS A 32 0.04 8.82 13.10
N HIS A 33 -0.97 8.53 13.93
CA HIS A 33 -2.16 7.80 13.53
C HIS A 33 -3.29 8.76 13.17
N GLN A 34 -4.00 8.46 12.09
CA GLN A 34 -5.15 9.21 11.63
C GLN A 34 -6.25 8.25 11.17
N LYS A 35 -7.50 8.68 11.28
CA LYS A 35 -8.66 8.04 10.65
C LYS A 35 -8.96 8.76 9.35
N VAL A 36 -9.25 7.99 8.31
CA VAL A 36 -9.66 8.51 7.01
C VAL A 36 -11.02 7.92 6.66
N TYR A 37 -11.94 8.79 6.35
CA TYR A 37 -13.33 8.48 6.00
C TYR A 37 -13.57 8.69 4.50
N PRO A 38 -14.64 8.11 3.93
CA PRO A 38 -15.00 8.35 2.53
C PRO A 38 -15.16 9.83 2.15
N GLU A 39 -15.67 10.64 3.07
CA GLU A 39 -15.89 12.08 2.88
C GLU A 39 -14.61 12.93 2.92
N ASP A 40 -13.50 12.38 3.42
CA ASP A 40 -12.22 13.12 3.47
C ASP A 40 -11.57 13.25 2.08
N GLY A 41 -12.06 12.50 1.09
CA GLY A 41 -11.54 12.53 -0.26
C GLY A 41 -10.21 11.77 -0.39
N GLU A 42 -9.31 12.30 -1.21
CA GLU A 42 -8.00 11.71 -1.45
C GLU A 42 -6.98 12.17 -0.42
N VAL A 43 -6.28 11.21 0.19
CA VAL A 43 -5.16 11.43 1.12
C VAL A 43 -3.88 10.93 0.48
N SER A 44 -2.79 11.64 0.68
CA SER A 44 -1.50 11.26 0.12
C SER A 44 -0.43 11.04 1.19
N VAL A 45 0.44 10.08 0.93
CA VAL A 45 1.66 9.83 1.71
C VAL A 45 2.85 10.11 0.82
N LYS A 46 3.62 11.12 1.18
CA LYS A 46 4.79 11.55 0.41
C LYS A 46 5.88 10.48 0.38
N ALA A 47 6.60 10.40 -0.73
CA ALA A 47 7.81 9.60 -0.85
C ALA A 47 8.74 9.78 0.36
N GLY A 48 9.36 8.70 0.81
CA GLY A 48 10.25 8.66 1.98
C GLY A 48 9.54 8.60 3.34
N SER A 49 8.21 8.74 3.40
CA SER A 49 7.49 8.64 4.67
C SER A 49 7.27 7.19 5.07
N VAL A 50 7.62 6.85 6.31
CA VAL A 50 7.32 5.53 6.89
C VAL A 50 5.85 5.46 7.21
N HIS A 51 5.15 4.48 6.66
CA HIS A 51 3.69 4.40 6.81
C HIS A 51 3.16 2.96 6.76
N ARG A 52 1.92 2.82 7.16
CA ARG A 52 1.05 1.66 6.93
C ARG A 52 -0.41 2.10 6.95
N PHE A 53 -1.26 1.30 6.35
CA PHE A 53 -2.71 1.49 6.43
C PHE A 53 -3.39 0.18 6.84
N TYR A 54 -4.56 0.29 7.42
CA TYR A 54 -5.30 -0.86 7.97
C TYR A 54 -6.78 -0.51 8.12
N ILE A 55 -7.63 -1.52 8.24
CA ILE A 55 -9.01 -1.27 8.63
C ILE A 55 -9.04 -0.78 10.08
N HIS A 56 -9.64 0.38 10.30
CA HIS A 56 -9.74 0.93 11.66
C HIS A 56 -10.67 0.07 12.52
N PRO A 57 -10.35 -0.21 13.79
CA PRO A 57 -11.20 -1.04 14.68
C PRO A 57 -12.65 -0.56 14.84
N GLU A 58 -12.88 0.72 14.68
CA GLU A 58 -14.23 1.33 14.72
C GLU A 58 -14.94 1.30 13.36
N SER A 59 -14.36 0.71 12.32
CA SER A 59 -15.04 0.62 11.03
C SER A 59 -16.28 -0.28 11.17
N PRO A 60 -17.47 0.22 10.80
CA PRO A 60 -18.71 -0.58 10.92
C PRO A 60 -18.87 -1.61 9.81
N VAL A 61 -18.09 -1.49 8.74
CA VAL A 61 -18.14 -2.35 7.56
C VAL A 61 -16.72 -2.62 7.03
N ASP A 62 -16.60 -3.59 6.15
CA ASP A 62 -15.34 -3.84 5.44
C ASP A 62 -14.81 -2.57 4.78
N MET A 63 -13.51 -2.39 4.85
CA MET A 63 -12.87 -1.24 4.22
C MET A 63 -12.66 -1.51 2.73
N THR A 64 -13.10 -0.58 1.91
CA THR A 64 -12.75 -0.51 0.50
C THR A 64 -11.99 0.77 0.23
N VAL A 65 -10.79 0.66 -0.35
CA VAL A 65 -9.90 1.78 -0.63
C VAL A 65 -9.34 1.69 -2.04
N TYR A 66 -9.27 2.82 -2.72
CA TYR A 66 -8.50 2.97 -3.95
C TYR A 66 -7.08 3.39 -3.60
N LEU A 67 -6.12 2.68 -4.19
CA LEU A 67 -4.70 2.97 -4.07
C LEU A 67 -4.14 3.34 -5.43
N SER A 68 -3.26 4.32 -5.44
CA SER A 68 -2.43 4.65 -6.59
C SER A 68 -1.09 5.20 -6.12
N ALA A 69 -0.10 5.19 -6.99
CA ALA A 69 1.19 5.77 -6.72
C ALA A 69 1.63 6.67 -7.87
N SER A 70 2.42 7.70 -7.58
CA SER A 70 2.99 8.56 -8.61
C SER A 70 3.98 7.77 -9.47
N ASP A 71 4.09 8.13 -10.75
CA ASP A 71 5.13 7.59 -11.62
C ASP A 71 6.52 8.04 -11.15
N SER A 72 7.39 7.09 -10.87
CA SER A 72 8.78 7.37 -10.50
C SER A 72 9.72 7.36 -11.70
N GLY A 73 9.23 7.00 -12.89
CA GLY A 73 10.06 6.80 -14.08
C GLY A 73 11.00 5.59 -13.99
N MET A 74 10.78 4.69 -13.04
CA MET A 74 11.64 3.53 -12.76
C MET A 74 10.96 2.23 -13.21
N ASP A 75 11.76 1.26 -13.69
CA ASP A 75 11.25 -0.02 -14.19
C ASP A 75 10.56 -0.87 -13.10
N TYR A 76 10.95 -0.67 -11.84
CA TYR A 76 10.40 -1.42 -10.71
C TYR A 76 9.76 -0.45 -9.71
N GLN A 77 8.49 -0.19 -9.90
CA GLN A 77 7.74 0.75 -9.09
C GLN A 77 6.44 0.13 -8.59
N LEU A 78 5.77 0.81 -7.67
CA LEU A 78 4.42 0.48 -7.25
C LEU A 78 3.48 0.69 -8.43
N ASP A 79 3.34 -0.33 -9.23
CA ASP A 79 2.40 -0.37 -10.33
C ASP A 79 1.33 -1.44 -10.07
N ARG A 80 0.44 -1.60 -11.05
CA ARG A 80 -0.62 -2.61 -11.00
C ARG A 80 -0.05 -4.01 -10.82
N ILE A 81 1.07 -4.34 -11.51
CA ILE A 81 1.67 -5.68 -11.47
C ILE A 81 2.21 -5.97 -10.07
N PHE A 82 2.86 -4.98 -9.44
CA PHE A 82 3.32 -5.09 -8.06
C PHE A 82 2.14 -5.39 -7.12
N PHE A 83 1.08 -4.59 -7.18
CA PHE A 83 -0.07 -4.76 -6.31
C PHE A 83 -0.80 -6.09 -6.54
N GLU A 84 -1.01 -6.51 -7.78
CA GLU A 84 -1.62 -7.81 -8.09
C GLU A 84 -0.81 -8.97 -7.51
N ASN A 85 0.52 -8.93 -7.64
CA ASN A 85 1.40 -9.95 -7.07
C ASN A 85 1.43 -9.92 -5.55
N TRP A 86 1.51 -8.73 -4.94
CA TRP A 86 1.55 -8.56 -3.50
C TRP A 86 0.28 -9.07 -2.82
N TYR A 87 -0.88 -8.65 -3.33
CA TYR A 87 -2.16 -9.07 -2.75
C TYR A 87 -2.51 -10.51 -3.12
N GLY A 88 -2.15 -10.99 -4.30
CA GLY A 88 -2.25 -12.40 -4.65
C GLY A 88 -1.46 -13.27 -3.68
N TYR A 89 -0.24 -12.89 -3.36
CA TYR A 89 0.58 -13.60 -2.38
C TYR A 89 -0.05 -13.62 -0.98
N TRP A 90 -0.57 -12.49 -0.51
CA TRP A 90 -1.27 -12.43 0.77
C TRP A 90 -2.54 -13.26 0.79
N HIS A 91 -3.33 -13.23 -0.26
CA HIS A 91 -4.53 -14.03 -0.41
C HIS A 91 -4.21 -15.53 -0.36
N ASP A 92 -3.23 -15.95 -1.13
CA ASP A 92 -2.78 -17.35 -1.14
C ASP A 92 -2.23 -17.80 0.22
N ALA A 93 -1.45 -16.94 0.88
CA ALA A 93 -0.93 -17.24 2.21
C ALA A 93 -2.04 -17.37 3.26
N LEU A 94 -3.12 -16.60 3.15
CA LEU A 94 -4.28 -16.71 4.03
C LEU A 94 -5.09 -17.98 3.77
N LEU A 95 -5.23 -18.40 2.50
CA LEU A 95 -5.96 -19.61 2.11
C LEU A 95 -5.18 -20.90 2.50
N HIS A 96 -3.86 -20.87 2.48
CA HIS A 96 -2.99 -22.00 2.78
C HIS A 96 -2.44 -21.97 4.21
N GLU A 97 -3.32 -21.92 5.21
CA GLU A 97 -2.99 -22.04 6.65
C GLU A 97 -2.15 -20.91 7.25
N GLY A 98 -2.09 -19.76 6.63
CA GLY A 98 -1.42 -18.57 7.19
C GLY A 98 0.10 -18.68 7.31
N LYS A 99 0.73 -19.61 6.63
CA LYS A 99 2.18 -19.74 6.59
C LYS A 99 2.76 -18.82 5.52
N LEU A 100 3.23 -17.67 5.95
CA LEU A 100 3.99 -16.76 5.08
C LEU A 100 5.34 -17.42 4.76
N ASN A 101 5.63 -17.61 3.48
CA ASN A 101 6.97 -17.96 3.05
C ASN A 101 7.85 -16.71 3.13
N PHE A 102 8.68 -16.66 4.15
CA PHE A 102 9.56 -15.51 4.42
C PHE A 102 10.50 -15.20 3.25
N ILE A 103 10.95 -16.21 2.52
CA ILE A 103 11.82 -16.03 1.34
C ILE A 103 11.04 -15.36 0.21
N GLN A 104 9.81 -15.78 -0.04
CA GLN A 104 8.96 -15.16 -1.07
C GLN A 104 8.52 -13.76 -0.68
N TYR A 105 8.24 -13.54 0.60
CA TYR A 105 7.99 -12.19 1.14
C TYR A 105 9.19 -11.27 0.92
N LEU A 106 10.41 -11.74 1.27
CA LEU A 106 11.64 -11.00 1.01
C LEU A 106 11.89 -10.79 -0.47
N ALA A 107 11.62 -11.76 -1.34
CA ALA A 107 11.79 -11.61 -2.78
C ALA A 107 10.93 -10.50 -3.34
N VAL A 108 9.66 -10.40 -2.94
CA VAL A 108 8.77 -9.31 -3.34
C VAL A 108 9.25 -7.97 -2.80
N CYS A 109 9.75 -7.93 -1.54
CA CYS A 109 10.29 -6.72 -0.94
C CYS A 109 11.67 -6.33 -1.50
N VAL A 110 12.57 -7.31 -1.74
CA VAL A 110 13.95 -7.07 -2.18
C VAL A 110 14.01 -6.63 -3.63
N VAL A 111 13.20 -7.18 -4.51
CA VAL A 111 13.07 -6.67 -5.89
C VAL A 111 12.75 -5.18 -5.86
N PHE A 112 11.97 -4.74 -4.90
CA PHE A 112 11.65 -3.32 -4.70
C PHE A 112 12.84 -2.50 -4.16
N ILE A 113 13.65 -3.05 -3.25
CA ILE A 113 14.78 -2.35 -2.60
C ILE A 113 16.01 -2.27 -3.51
N VAL A 114 16.33 -3.34 -4.23
CA VAL A 114 17.56 -3.41 -5.06
C VAL A 114 17.44 -2.53 -6.30
N SER A 115 16.25 -2.33 -6.82
CA SER A 115 16.03 -1.48 -8.00
C SER A 115 16.14 0.02 -7.73
N THR A 116 16.18 0.44 -6.47
CA THR A 116 16.27 1.86 -6.10
C THR A 116 17.66 2.49 -6.26
N HIS A 117 18.67 1.72 -6.69
CA HIS A 117 20.07 2.20 -6.76
C HIS A 117 20.52 2.76 -8.09
N SER A 118 19.69 2.78 -9.12
CA SER A 118 20.14 3.19 -10.45
C SER A 118 19.16 4.11 -11.18
N HIS A 119 19.17 5.34 -10.91
CA HIS A 119 18.81 6.56 -11.64
C HIS A 119 17.84 7.50 -10.89
N PRO A 120 18.17 8.78 -10.76
CA PRO A 120 17.18 9.79 -10.38
C PRO A 120 16.27 10.05 -11.57
N GLY A 121 15.01 9.70 -11.46
CA GLY A 121 13.98 10.05 -12.43
C GLY A 121 13.71 11.57 -12.45
N PRO A 122 13.08 12.08 -13.50
CA PRO A 122 12.73 13.50 -13.59
C PRO A 122 11.68 13.85 -12.50
N PRO A 123 11.75 15.07 -11.96
CA PRO A 123 10.75 15.53 -10.99
C PRO A 123 9.39 15.74 -11.69
N ASP A 124 8.35 15.28 -11.02
CA ASP A 124 6.96 15.68 -11.23
C ASP A 124 6.26 15.29 -12.55
N SER A 125 6.10 14.00 -12.81
CA SER A 125 4.99 13.55 -13.65
C SER A 125 3.81 13.15 -12.76
N HIS A 126 2.79 13.99 -12.68
CA HIS A 126 1.62 13.85 -11.81
C HIS A 126 0.54 12.88 -12.31
N LEU A 127 0.86 11.95 -13.17
CA LEU A 127 -0.10 10.95 -13.62
C LEU A 127 0.01 9.70 -12.74
N PRO A 128 -1.08 9.27 -12.06
CA PRO A 128 -1.07 8.01 -11.33
C PRO A 128 -0.91 6.85 -12.31
N LEU A 129 0.07 5.98 -12.08
CA LEU A 129 0.37 4.84 -12.94
C LEU A 129 -0.73 3.81 -13.03
N SER A 130 -1.43 3.61 -11.96
CA SER A 130 -2.59 2.73 -11.89
C SER A 130 -3.40 3.00 -10.63
N ILE A 131 -4.70 2.88 -10.75
CA ILE A 131 -5.61 2.91 -9.59
C ILE A 131 -6.03 1.48 -9.32
N MET A 132 -5.77 1.00 -8.11
CA MET A 132 -6.22 -0.30 -7.64
C MET A 132 -7.29 -0.15 -6.57
N ARG A 133 -8.36 -0.93 -6.69
CA ARG A 133 -9.41 -1.05 -5.70
C ARG A 133 -9.14 -2.26 -4.81
N LEU A 134 -8.91 -1.99 -3.51
CA LEU A 134 -8.64 -3.01 -2.51
C LEU A 134 -9.80 -3.10 -1.53
N ARG A 135 -10.23 -4.32 -1.22
CA ARG A 135 -11.21 -4.58 -0.15
C ARG A 135 -10.55 -5.37 0.97
N ILE A 136 -10.64 -4.86 2.20
CA ILE A 136 -10.15 -5.53 3.41
C ILE A 136 -11.36 -5.85 4.30
N PHE A 137 -11.46 -7.13 4.66
CA PHE A 137 -12.58 -7.65 5.42
C PHE A 137 -12.38 -7.49 6.93
N ILE A 138 -13.47 -7.27 7.65
CA ILE A 138 -13.52 -7.40 9.11
C ILE A 138 -13.47 -8.88 9.42
N GLY A 139 -12.37 -9.35 10.02
CA GLY A 139 -12.18 -10.73 10.44
C GLY A 139 -12.75 -11.02 11.82
#